data_dc176def730b392a67ca978b4cb02a57
#
_entry.id   dc176def730b392a67ca978b4cb02a57
#
_cell.length_a   1.000
_cell.length_b   1.000
_cell.length_c   1.000
_cell.angle_alpha   90.00
_cell.angle_beta   90.00
_cell.angle_gamma   90.00
#
_symmetry.space_group_name_H-M   'P 1'
#
loop_
_entity.id
_entity.type
_entity.pdbx_description
1 polymer ?
#
loop_
_entity_poly.entity_id
_entity_poly.type
_entity_poly.pdbx_seq_one_letter_code
_entity_poly.pdbx_strand_id
1 'polypeptide(L)'
;VWLVTATPADMANLIAKRLGLTGALGTKAESKNGVYTGKIIGNLLHGREKASAVKELSIVNKFDLMNCYAYSDSHHDIPLLESVGNPRVINPDALLEIRAYRDNWPVYDFRRARRIKKIIGPFIGRLAALSLLISPRKRKGM
;
A
#
# COMPACT_ATOMS: atom_id res chain seq x y z
N VAL A 1 13.14 -4.25 3.08
CA VAL A 1 11.70 -3.94 3.18
C VAL A 1 10.99 -5.00 3.98
N TRP A 2 10.08 -4.62 4.88
CA TRP A 2 9.31 -5.51 5.72
C TRP A 2 7.82 -5.37 5.45
N LEU A 3 7.10 -6.49 5.41
CA LEU A 3 5.63 -6.53 5.37
C LEU A 3 5.10 -6.58 6.81
N VAL A 4 4.22 -5.64 7.19
CA VAL A 4 3.58 -5.60 8.52
C VAL A 4 2.06 -5.72 8.33
N THR A 5 1.48 -6.82 8.78
CA THR A 5 0.08 -7.15 8.47
C THR A 5 -0.60 -7.90 9.61
N ALA A 6 -1.93 -7.77 9.72
CA ALA A 6 -2.74 -8.56 10.65
C ALA A 6 -2.90 -10.04 10.20
N THR A 7 -2.53 -10.36 8.97
CA THR A 7 -2.55 -11.73 8.41
C THR A 7 -1.70 -12.68 9.29
N PRO A 8 -2.03 -13.99 9.36
CA PRO A 8 -1.20 -14.97 10.04
C PRO A 8 0.27 -14.92 9.59
N ALA A 9 1.20 -15.06 10.54
CA ALA A 9 2.63 -14.82 10.34
C ALA A 9 3.25 -15.71 9.25
N ASP A 10 2.84 -16.96 9.15
CA ASP A 10 3.30 -17.92 8.14
C ASP A 10 2.85 -17.50 6.73
N MET A 11 1.60 -17.05 6.57
CA MET A 11 1.12 -16.50 5.30
C MET A 11 1.82 -15.19 4.95
N ALA A 12 2.02 -14.30 5.92
CA ALA A 12 2.75 -13.04 5.72
C ALA A 12 4.20 -13.32 5.26
N ASN A 13 4.88 -14.28 5.86
CA ASN A 13 6.23 -14.69 5.47
C ASN A 13 6.27 -15.30 4.06
N LEU A 14 5.27 -16.10 3.68
CA LEU A 14 5.17 -16.64 2.33
C LEU A 14 5.02 -15.52 1.28
N ILE A 15 4.18 -14.52 1.57
CA ILE A 15 4.00 -13.34 0.71
C ILE A 15 5.31 -12.55 0.60
N ALA A 16 5.95 -12.26 1.74
CA ALA A 16 7.22 -11.54 1.77
C ALA A 16 8.30 -12.26 0.93
N LYS A 17 8.41 -13.57 1.06
CA LYS A 17 9.35 -14.38 0.28
C LYS A 17 9.06 -14.30 -1.22
N ARG A 18 7.80 -14.40 -1.64
CA ARG A 18 7.40 -14.30 -3.05
C ARG A 18 7.67 -12.94 -3.65
N LEU A 19 7.57 -11.87 -2.85
CA LEU A 19 7.83 -10.50 -3.26
C LEU A 19 9.30 -10.08 -3.13
N GLY A 20 10.19 -10.97 -2.66
CA GLY A 20 11.60 -10.65 -2.44
C GLY A 20 11.82 -9.64 -1.31
N LEU A 21 10.91 -9.57 -0.33
CA LEU A 21 11.05 -8.70 0.84
C LEU A 21 12.01 -9.31 1.86
N THR A 22 12.56 -8.48 2.74
CA THR A 22 13.47 -8.89 3.81
C THR A 22 12.81 -9.82 4.82
N GLY A 23 11.51 -9.59 5.13
CA GLY A 23 10.73 -10.41 6.03
C GLY A 23 9.32 -9.88 6.23
N ALA A 24 8.58 -10.50 7.15
CA ALA A 24 7.25 -10.09 7.54
C ALA A 24 7.03 -10.14 9.04
N LEU A 25 6.16 -9.23 9.51
CA LEU A 25 5.52 -9.29 10.83
C LEU A 25 4.04 -9.57 10.60
N GLY A 26 3.54 -10.64 11.18
CA GLY A 26 2.15 -11.08 11.09
C GLY A 26 1.62 -11.53 12.45
N THR A 27 0.31 -11.74 12.56
CA THR A 27 -0.32 -12.26 13.76
C THR A 27 0.11 -13.72 13.98
N LYS A 28 0.53 -14.06 15.20
CA LYS A 28 0.85 -15.46 15.54
C LYS A 28 -0.44 -16.24 15.74
N ALA A 29 -0.83 -17.04 14.74
CA ALA A 29 -1.98 -17.95 14.84
C ALA A 29 -1.56 -19.27 15.48
N GLU A 30 -2.44 -19.81 16.35
CA GLU A 30 -2.24 -21.14 16.91
C GLU A 30 -2.55 -22.20 15.86
N SER A 31 -1.65 -23.17 15.68
CA SER A 31 -1.90 -24.35 14.85
C SER A 31 -1.61 -25.62 15.61
N LYS A 32 -2.41 -26.67 15.36
CA LYS A 32 -2.20 -28.03 15.87
C LYS A 32 -2.20 -28.99 14.68
N ASN A 33 -1.15 -29.78 14.56
CA ASN A 33 -0.98 -30.74 13.44
C ASN A 33 -1.12 -30.07 12.05
N GLY A 34 -0.63 -28.84 11.90
CA GLY A 34 -0.70 -28.10 10.63
C GLY A 34 -2.07 -27.45 10.32
N VAL A 35 -3.03 -27.51 11.23
CA VAL A 35 -4.36 -26.90 11.09
C VAL A 35 -4.52 -25.77 12.09
N TYR A 36 -5.02 -24.61 11.62
CA TYR A 36 -5.33 -23.49 12.50
C TYR A 36 -6.47 -23.82 13.45
N THR A 37 -6.30 -23.50 14.74
CA THR A 37 -7.32 -23.73 15.77
C THR A 37 -8.35 -22.60 15.87
N GLY A 38 -8.15 -21.49 15.15
CA GLY A 38 -8.95 -20.28 15.25
C GLY A 38 -8.52 -19.36 16.39
N LYS A 39 -7.48 -19.74 17.16
CA LYS A 39 -6.93 -18.91 18.25
C LYS A 39 -5.68 -18.19 17.79
N ILE A 40 -5.37 -17.07 18.45
CA ILE A 40 -4.11 -16.34 18.27
C ILE A 40 -3.24 -16.50 19.52
N ILE A 41 -1.92 -16.44 19.31
CA ILE A 41 -0.92 -16.43 20.38
C ILE A 41 -0.49 -15.00 20.60
N GLY A 42 -0.79 -14.43 21.78
CA GLY A 42 -0.56 -13.02 22.08
C GLY A 42 -1.65 -12.12 21.46
N ASN A 43 -1.24 -10.98 20.91
CA ASN A 43 -2.15 -9.96 20.39
C ASN A 43 -2.30 -10.04 18.86
N LEU A 44 -3.48 -9.62 18.38
CA LEU A 44 -3.67 -9.38 16.93
C LEU A 44 -2.76 -8.23 16.49
N LEU A 45 -2.00 -8.45 15.43
CA LEU A 45 -1.09 -7.42 14.89
C LEU A 45 -1.86 -6.34 14.12
N HIS A 46 -2.55 -5.49 14.87
CA HIS A 46 -3.42 -4.43 14.35
C HIS A 46 -3.22 -3.13 15.12
N GLY A 47 -3.36 -1.99 14.47
CA GLY A 47 -3.26 -0.69 15.12
C GLY A 47 -1.94 -0.51 15.89
N ARG A 48 -2.02 -0.25 17.18
CA ARG A 48 -0.86 -0.02 18.07
C ARG A 48 0.10 -1.20 18.13
N GLU A 49 -0.40 -2.42 18.00
CA GLU A 49 0.43 -3.62 18.04
C GLU A 49 1.40 -3.68 16.84
N LYS A 50 1.03 -3.14 15.69
CA LYS A 50 1.95 -2.99 14.56
C LYS A 50 3.11 -2.05 14.89
N ALA A 51 2.82 -0.91 15.51
CA ALA A 51 3.85 0.05 15.93
C ALA A 51 4.80 -0.56 16.98
N SER A 52 4.27 -1.28 17.96
CA SER A 52 5.07 -1.97 18.97
C SER A 52 5.97 -3.03 18.34
N ALA A 53 5.45 -3.86 17.45
CA ALA A 53 6.21 -4.91 16.78
C ALA A 53 7.33 -4.34 15.87
N VAL A 54 7.05 -3.21 15.18
CA VAL A 54 8.07 -2.52 14.37
C VAL A 54 9.15 -1.89 15.25
N LYS A 55 8.80 -1.36 16.42
CA LYS A 55 9.77 -0.85 17.38
C LYS A 55 10.67 -1.97 17.92
N GLU A 56 10.11 -3.12 18.27
CA GLU A 56 10.90 -4.29 18.68
C GLU A 56 11.83 -4.76 17.54
N LEU A 57 11.31 -4.85 16.30
CA LEU A 57 12.10 -5.18 15.14
C LEU A 57 13.27 -4.21 14.94
N SER A 58 13.03 -2.91 15.16
CA SER A 58 14.07 -1.88 15.01
C SER A 58 15.21 -2.04 16.01
N ILE A 59 14.89 -2.44 17.25
CA ILE A 59 15.90 -2.70 18.30
C ILE A 59 16.75 -3.92 17.91
N VAL A 60 16.10 -5.02 17.51
CA VAL A 60 16.79 -6.27 17.15
C VAL A 60 17.72 -6.09 15.95
N ASN A 61 17.26 -5.35 14.94
CA ASN A 61 18.02 -5.14 13.69
C ASN A 61 18.81 -3.83 13.68
N LYS A 62 18.79 -3.07 14.78
CA LYS A 62 19.49 -1.78 14.91
C LYS A 62 19.08 -0.77 13.84
N PHE A 63 17.78 -0.68 13.52
CA PHE A 63 17.25 0.33 12.61
C PHE A 63 17.01 1.64 13.36
N ASP A 64 17.36 2.74 12.74
CA ASP A 64 16.91 4.06 13.19
C ASP A 64 15.55 4.35 12.56
N LEU A 65 14.48 4.29 13.36
CA LEU A 65 13.11 4.54 12.91
C LEU A 65 12.92 5.95 12.34
N MET A 66 13.71 6.93 12.76
CA MET A 66 13.63 8.29 12.22
C MET A 66 14.11 8.37 10.77
N ASN A 67 14.94 7.44 10.35
CA ASN A 67 15.37 7.28 8.96
C ASN A 67 14.55 6.27 8.16
N CYS A 68 13.56 5.62 8.80
CA CYS A 68 12.69 4.63 8.15
C CYS A 68 11.46 5.28 7.50
N TYR A 69 10.93 4.58 6.49
CA TYR A 69 9.67 4.87 5.81
C TYR A 69 8.61 3.86 6.22
N ALA A 70 7.38 4.32 6.47
CA ALA A 70 6.21 3.46 6.60
C ALA A 70 5.13 3.88 5.61
N TYR A 71 4.45 2.89 5.02
CA TYR A 71 3.40 3.08 4.03
C TYR A 71 2.11 2.43 4.53
N SER A 72 0.98 3.15 4.51
CA SER A 72 -0.33 2.59 4.82
C SER A 72 -1.47 3.33 4.12
N ASP A 73 -2.63 2.67 4.04
CA ASP A 73 -3.90 3.16 3.50
C ASP A 73 -4.99 3.29 4.58
N SER A 74 -4.73 2.82 5.81
CA SER A 74 -5.72 2.74 6.87
C SER A 74 -5.40 3.63 8.07
N HIS A 75 -6.43 4.30 8.61
CA HIS A 75 -6.31 5.09 9.85
C HIS A 75 -5.91 4.25 11.07
N HIS A 76 -6.16 2.93 11.07
CA HIS A 76 -5.70 2.05 12.13
C HIS A 76 -4.17 2.00 12.25
N ASP A 77 -3.46 2.31 11.18
CA ASP A 77 -1.99 2.32 11.13
C ASP A 77 -1.38 3.69 11.47
N ILE A 78 -2.18 4.66 11.93
CA ILE A 78 -1.65 5.96 12.40
C ILE A 78 -0.54 5.76 13.44
N PRO A 79 -0.67 4.89 14.47
CA PRO A 79 0.43 4.68 15.42
C PRO A 79 1.73 4.17 14.77
N LEU A 80 1.62 3.34 13.73
CA LEU A 80 2.79 2.89 12.96
C LEU A 80 3.41 4.04 12.17
N LEU A 81 2.59 4.84 11.49
CA LEU A 81 3.06 6.00 10.70
C LEU A 81 3.72 7.06 11.58
N GLU A 82 3.21 7.28 12.80
CA GLU A 82 3.80 8.17 13.80
C GLU A 82 5.13 7.67 14.36
N SER A 83 5.37 6.37 14.31
CA SER A 83 6.59 5.76 14.89
C SER A 83 7.83 5.92 14.01
N VAL A 84 7.70 6.43 12.78
CA VAL A 84 8.79 6.58 11.81
C VAL A 84 8.99 8.03 11.41
N GLY A 85 10.19 8.38 10.98
CA GLY A 85 10.49 9.74 10.52
C GLY A 85 9.93 10.07 9.14
N ASN A 86 9.57 9.06 8.33
CA ASN A 86 9.09 9.29 6.97
C ASN A 86 7.77 8.55 6.69
N PRO A 87 6.63 8.96 7.29
CA PRO A 87 5.33 8.39 6.96
C PRO A 87 4.93 8.71 5.52
N ARG A 88 4.28 7.75 4.85
CA ARG A 88 3.76 7.87 3.48
C ARG A 88 2.38 7.25 3.42
N VAL A 89 1.42 8.00 2.92
CA VAL A 89 0.02 7.59 2.89
C VAL A 89 -0.38 7.26 1.45
N ILE A 90 -0.92 6.05 1.23
CA ILE A 90 -1.27 5.57 -0.12
C ILE A 90 -2.74 5.21 -0.16
N ASN A 91 -3.52 5.83 -1.06
CA ASN A 91 -4.95 5.57 -1.22
C ASN A 91 -5.73 5.56 0.12
N PRO A 92 -5.58 6.59 0.96
CA PRO A 92 -6.08 6.57 2.33
C PRO A 92 -7.59 6.37 2.44
N ASP A 93 -8.03 5.80 3.57
CA ASP A 93 -9.38 6.01 4.04
C ASP A 93 -9.58 7.47 4.51
N ALA A 94 -10.85 7.87 4.71
CA ALA A 94 -11.19 9.27 4.99
C ALA A 94 -10.52 9.80 6.28
N LEU A 95 -10.41 8.97 7.33
CA LEU A 95 -9.83 9.38 8.60
C LEU A 95 -8.31 9.53 8.49
N LEU A 96 -7.65 8.64 7.77
CA LEU A 96 -6.21 8.74 7.52
C LEU A 96 -5.90 9.94 6.60
N GLU A 97 -6.76 10.24 5.62
CA GLU A 97 -6.60 11.40 4.75
C GLU A 97 -6.63 12.71 5.55
N ILE A 98 -7.62 12.88 6.45
CA ILE A 98 -7.72 14.04 7.33
C ILE A 98 -6.47 14.15 8.22
N ARG A 99 -6.02 13.04 8.80
CA ARG A 99 -4.83 13.01 9.64
C ARG A 99 -3.58 13.40 8.85
N ALA A 100 -3.40 12.86 7.65
CA ALA A 100 -2.27 13.15 6.80
C ALA A 100 -2.17 14.63 6.41
N TYR A 101 -3.32 15.25 6.07
CA TYR A 101 -3.36 16.69 5.79
C TYR A 101 -3.00 17.54 7.01
N ARG A 102 -3.52 17.17 8.20
CA ARG A 102 -3.24 17.91 9.44
C ARG A 102 -1.75 17.88 9.80
N ASP A 103 -1.10 16.73 9.61
CA ASP A 103 0.28 16.50 10.02
C ASP A 103 1.28 16.66 8.86
N ASN A 104 0.81 17.17 7.69
CA ASN A 104 1.59 17.37 6.48
C ASN A 104 2.30 16.10 5.97
N TRP A 105 1.67 14.92 6.12
CA TRP A 105 2.19 13.68 5.58
C TRP A 105 1.97 13.60 4.07
N PRO A 106 2.95 13.15 3.27
CA PRO A 106 2.76 12.97 1.84
C PRO A 106 1.69 11.93 1.52
N VAL A 107 0.71 12.32 0.69
CA VAL A 107 -0.42 11.48 0.25
C VAL A 107 -0.29 11.16 -1.24
N TYR A 108 -0.36 9.89 -1.60
CA TYR A 108 -0.33 9.36 -2.95
C TYR A 108 -1.66 8.67 -3.28
N ASP A 109 -2.56 9.32 -4.02
CA ASP A 109 -3.84 8.73 -4.40
C ASP A 109 -3.83 8.27 -5.87
N PHE A 110 -3.63 6.98 -6.06
CA PHE A 110 -3.65 6.34 -7.37
C PHE A 110 -5.06 6.01 -7.88
N ARG A 111 -6.11 6.11 -7.04
CA ARG A 111 -7.51 5.83 -7.42
C ARG A 111 -8.02 6.87 -8.40
N ARG A 112 -7.64 8.15 -8.22
CA ARG A 112 -8.02 9.27 -9.10
C ARG A 112 -7.42 9.11 -10.50
N ALA A 113 -6.18 8.68 -10.61
CA ALA A 113 -5.52 8.42 -11.89
C ALA A 113 -6.22 7.31 -12.71
N ARG A 114 -6.75 6.28 -12.05
CA ARG A 114 -7.56 5.24 -12.71
C ARG A 114 -8.91 5.77 -13.22
N ARG A 115 -9.56 6.67 -12.48
CA ARG A 115 -10.83 7.30 -12.91
C ARG A 115 -10.61 8.18 -14.13
N ILE A 116 -9.56 8.98 -14.16
CA ILE A 116 -9.23 9.86 -15.29
C ILE A 116 -8.95 9.02 -16.55
N LYS A 117 -8.14 7.95 -16.47
CA LYS A 117 -7.92 7.04 -17.60
C LYS A 117 -9.21 6.38 -18.11
N LYS A 118 -10.14 6.02 -17.22
CA LYS A 118 -11.42 5.42 -17.60
C LYS A 118 -12.38 6.40 -18.27
N ILE A 119 -12.30 7.68 -17.92
CA ILE A 119 -13.16 8.74 -18.48
C ILE A 119 -12.57 9.28 -19.79
N ILE A 120 -11.27 9.52 -19.86
CA ILE A 120 -10.60 10.14 -21.02
C ILE A 120 -10.19 9.11 -22.07
N GLY A 121 -9.89 7.87 -21.68
CA GLY A 121 -9.46 6.80 -22.60
C GLY A 121 -10.38 6.60 -23.83
N PRO A 122 -11.72 6.53 -23.68
CA PRO A 122 -12.64 6.41 -24.81
C PRO A 122 -12.70 7.66 -25.70
N PHE A 123 -12.43 8.85 -25.13
CA PHE A 123 -12.45 10.12 -25.89
C PHE A 123 -11.19 10.30 -26.74
N ILE A 124 -10.02 9.90 -26.27
CA ILE A 124 -8.77 9.97 -27.04
C ILE A 124 -8.82 9.02 -28.23
N GLY A 125 -9.36 7.81 -28.05
CA GLY A 125 -9.56 6.85 -29.15
C GLY A 125 -10.51 7.36 -30.24
N ARG A 126 -11.57 8.08 -29.89
CA ARG A 126 -12.51 8.69 -30.83
C ARG A 126 -11.92 9.88 -31.57
N LEU A 127 -11.13 10.73 -30.91
CA LEU A 127 -10.43 11.84 -31.57
C LEU A 127 -9.37 11.37 -32.55
N ALA A 128 -8.61 10.30 -32.22
CA ALA A 128 -7.66 9.69 -33.12
C ALA A 128 -8.35 9.05 -34.36
N ALA A 129 -9.52 8.44 -34.19
CA ALA A 129 -10.29 7.88 -35.29
C ALA A 129 -10.88 8.98 -36.22
N LEU A 130 -11.27 10.14 -35.66
CA LEU A 130 -11.78 11.25 -36.44
C LEU A 130 -10.69 11.93 -37.28
N SER A 131 -9.45 11.99 -36.80
CA SER A 131 -8.31 12.55 -37.53
C SER A 131 -7.88 11.70 -38.72
N LEU A 132 -8.14 10.38 -38.69
CA LEU A 132 -7.89 9.47 -39.82
C LEU A 132 -8.93 9.59 -40.94
N LEU A 133 -10.12 10.14 -40.66
CA LEU A 133 -11.19 10.35 -41.67
C LEU A 133 -11.03 11.67 -42.44
N ILE A 134 -10.16 12.60 -41.98
CA ILE A 134 -9.88 13.88 -42.64
C ILE A 134 -8.50 13.83 -43.30
N SER A 135 -8.26 12.80 -44.16
CA SER A 135 -7.13 12.81 -45.05
C SER A 135 -7.57 13.47 -46.39
N PRO A 136 -6.94 14.56 -46.84
CA PRO A 136 -7.32 15.20 -48.11
C PRO A 136 -6.99 14.28 -49.26
N ARG A 137 -8.02 13.92 -50.01
CA ARG A 137 -7.94 13.18 -51.28
C ARG A 137 -7.05 13.97 -52.23
N LYS A 138 -5.82 13.56 -52.49
CA LYS A 138 -4.97 14.11 -53.54
C LYS A 138 -5.70 13.92 -54.87
N ARG A 139 -6.22 15.00 -55.49
CA ARG A 139 -6.63 15.04 -56.86
C ARG A 139 -5.36 14.79 -57.70
N LYS A 140 -5.33 13.68 -58.45
CA LYS A 140 -4.46 13.54 -59.65
C LYS A 140 -5.05 14.49 -60.71
N GLY A 141 -4.37 15.60 -60.96
CA GLY A 141 -4.55 16.40 -62.17
C GLY A 141 -3.68 15.81 -63.29
N MET A 142 -4.25 15.78 -64.41
CA MET A 142 -3.66 15.42 -65.70
C MET A 142 -2.35 16.18 -65.96
#